data_d8ca1eb575ece3d2ab1bb326cd7c9420
#
_entry.id   d8ca1eb575ece3d2ab1bb326cd7c9420
#
_cell.length_a   1.000
_cell.length_b   1.000
_cell.length_c   1.000
_cell.angle_alpha   90.00
_cell.angle_beta   90.00
_cell.angle_gamma   90.00
#
_symmetry.space_group_name_H-M   'P 1'
#
loop_
_entity.id
_entity.type
_entity.pdbx_description
1 polymer ?
#
loop_
_entity_poly.entity_id
_entity_poly.type
_entity_poly.pdbx_seq_one_letter_code
_entity_poly.pdbx_strand_id
1 'polypeptide(L)' 'MKTKQATVVLKGQEWIVIDTDETKDGKIFCTLMSPDGHTALHAWVDINQIVGII' A
#
# COMPACT_ATOMS: atom_id res chain seq x y z
N MET A 1 8.09 -13.57 -15.67
CA MET A 1 7.99 -12.14 -15.50
C MET A 1 7.61 -11.75 -14.09
N LYS A 2 8.33 -10.83 -13.61
CA LYS A 2 8.20 -10.47 -12.24
C LYS A 2 7.56 -9.12 -12.09
N THR A 3 6.64 -9.03 -11.21
CA THR A 3 5.94 -7.78 -10.95
C THR A 3 6.39 -7.23 -9.62
N LYS A 4 6.81 -5.99 -9.61
CA LYS A 4 7.11 -5.36 -8.34
C LYS A 4 5.84 -5.00 -7.64
N GLN A 5 5.83 -5.19 -6.36
CA GLN A 5 4.70 -4.80 -5.55
C GLN A 5 4.88 -3.39 -5.06
N ALA A 6 3.81 -2.63 -5.03
CA ALA A 6 3.83 -1.29 -4.47
C ALA A 6 3.96 -1.40 -2.96
N THR A 7 4.63 -0.43 -2.37
CA THR A 7 4.79 -0.37 -0.92
C THR A 7 4.49 1.04 -0.44
N VAL A 8 4.22 1.17 0.83
CA VAL A 8 3.98 2.45 1.46
C VAL A 8 4.51 2.39 2.88
N VAL A 9 4.98 3.52 3.38
CA VAL A 9 5.48 3.60 4.75
C VAL A 9 4.44 4.31 5.60
N LEU A 10 4.00 3.64 6.65
CA LEU A 10 3.06 4.20 7.61
C LEU A 10 3.63 4.03 8.99
N LYS A 11 3.70 5.13 9.73
CA LYS A 11 4.18 5.11 11.10
C LYS A 11 5.55 4.44 11.24
N GLY A 12 6.41 4.71 10.27
CA GLY A 12 7.76 4.19 10.31
C GLY A 12 7.90 2.75 9.90
N GLN A 13 6.83 2.13 9.42
CA GLN A 13 6.89 0.75 8.99
C GLN A 13 6.47 0.64 7.52
N GLU A 14 7.17 -0.20 6.79
CA GLU A 14 6.85 -0.45 5.40
C GLU A 14 5.72 -1.47 5.30
N TRP A 15 4.78 -1.21 4.41
CA TRP A 15 3.65 -2.10 4.16
C TRP A 15 3.56 -2.40 2.69
N ILE A 16 3.12 -3.60 2.35
CA ILE A 16 2.94 -4.01 0.96
C ILE A 16 1.50 -3.75 0.57
N VAL A 17 1.32 -3.07 -0.56
CA VAL A 17 -0.01 -2.79 -1.08
C VAL A 17 -0.46 -4.00 -1.88
N ILE A 18 -1.42 -4.76 -1.36
CA ILE A 18 -1.87 -5.97 -2.03
C ILE A 18 -3.16 -5.77 -2.82
N ASP A 19 -3.86 -4.66 -2.56
CA ASP A 19 -5.07 -4.39 -3.30
C ASP A 19 -5.39 -2.91 -3.16
N THR A 20 -6.09 -2.36 -4.13
CA THR A 20 -6.52 -0.96 -4.08
C THR A 20 -7.98 -0.91 -4.45
N ASP A 21 -8.64 0.13 -3.98
CA ASP A 21 -10.06 0.29 -4.25
C ASP A 21 -10.30 1.73 -4.72
N GLU A 22 -11.07 2.51 -4.01
CA GLU A 22 -11.46 3.85 -4.43
C GLU A 22 -10.35 4.86 -4.24
N THR A 23 -10.43 5.92 -5.02
CA THR A 23 -9.58 7.09 -4.80
C THR A 23 -10.48 8.26 -4.42
N LYS A 24 -9.94 9.15 -3.58
CA LYS A 24 -10.70 10.29 -3.14
C LYS A 24 -9.75 11.33 -2.56
N ASP A 25 -9.83 12.55 -3.07
CA ASP A 25 -9.05 13.67 -2.52
C ASP A 25 -7.56 13.39 -2.47
N GLY A 26 -7.02 12.74 -3.51
CA GLY A 26 -5.59 12.46 -3.56
C GLY A 26 -5.17 11.26 -2.73
N LYS A 27 -6.13 10.52 -2.17
CA LYS A 27 -5.84 9.32 -1.39
C LYS A 27 -6.50 8.13 -2.04
N ILE A 28 -5.96 6.96 -1.74
CA ILE A 28 -6.49 5.73 -2.28
C ILE A 28 -6.67 4.74 -1.14
N PHE A 29 -7.79 4.04 -1.16
CA PHE A 29 -8.09 3.05 -0.14
C PHE A 29 -7.40 1.76 -0.50
N CYS A 30 -6.53 1.30 0.37
CA CYS A 30 -5.68 0.15 0.09
C CYS A 30 -5.84 -0.92 1.15
N THR A 31 -5.63 -2.14 0.72
CA THR A 31 -5.40 -3.25 1.64
C THR A 31 -3.91 -3.44 1.72
N LEU A 32 -3.38 -3.39 2.93
CA LEU A 32 -1.95 -3.44 3.17
C LEU A 32 -1.61 -4.68 3.97
N MET A 33 -0.43 -5.20 3.73
CA MET A 33 0.03 -6.37 4.44
C MET A 33 1.43 -6.11 4.95
N SER A 34 1.72 -6.58 6.16
CA SER A 34 3.06 -6.45 6.70
C SER A 34 4.02 -7.32 5.89
N PRO A 35 5.31 -6.96 5.87
CA PRO A 35 6.27 -7.72 5.06
C PRO A 35 6.36 -9.19 5.44
N ASP A 36 6.09 -9.52 6.69
CA ASP A 36 6.14 -10.90 7.14
C ASP A 36 4.84 -11.66 6.83
N GLY A 37 3.83 -10.97 6.35
CA GLY A 37 2.58 -11.61 5.97
C GLY A 37 1.64 -11.94 7.11
N HIS A 38 1.94 -11.48 8.32
CA HIS A 38 1.13 -11.84 9.48
C HIS A 38 0.02 -10.84 9.79
N THR A 39 0.12 -9.63 9.28
CA THR A 39 -0.85 -8.59 9.61
C THR A 39 -1.35 -7.95 8.33
N ALA A 40 -2.64 -7.74 8.26
CA ALA A 40 -3.24 -7.03 7.14
C ALA A 40 -4.20 -6.00 7.68
N LEU A 41 -4.30 -4.87 6.96
CA LEU A 41 -5.22 -3.82 7.36
C LEU A 41 -5.64 -3.03 6.13
N HIS A 42 -6.68 -2.23 6.30
CA HIS A 42 -7.17 -1.34 5.26
C HIS A 42 -6.92 0.10 5.70
N ALA A 43 -6.49 0.93 4.78
CA ALA A 43 -6.20 2.31 5.13
C ALA A 43 -6.27 3.19 3.89
N TRP A 44 -6.56 4.46 4.11
CA TRP A 44 -6.46 5.49 3.09
C TRP A 44 -5.03 5.99 3.08
N VAL A 45 -4.41 5.96 1.94
CA VAL A 45 -3.01 6.31 1.80
C VAL A 45 -2.88 7.41 0.75
N ASP A 46 -2.00 8.36 1.00
CA ASP A 46 -1.72 9.40 0.03
C ASP A 46 -1.11 8.74 -1.20
N ILE A 47 -1.67 9.02 -2.38
CA ILE A 47 -1.21 8.39 -3.61
C ILE A 47 0.28 8.63 -3.83
N ASN A 48 0.77 9.79 -3.40
CA ASN A 48 2.18 10.12 -3.59
C ASN A 48 3.12 9.35 -2.68
N GLN A 49 2.60 8.65 -1.70
CA GLN A 49 3.43 7.88 -0.79
C GLN A 49 3.61 6.44 -1.22
N ILE A 50 2.91 6.02 -2.25
CA ILE A 50 3.01 4.67 -2.75
C ILE A 50 4.18 4.60 -3.72
N VAL A 51 5.11 3.70 -3.46
CA VAL A 51 6.28 3.53 -4.31
C VAL A 51 6.33 2.11 -4.83
N GLY A 52 7.11 1.91 -5.87
CA GLY A 52 7.29 0.58 -6.43
C GLY A 52 6.25 0.19 -7.46
N ILE A 53 5.48 1.13 -7.95
CA ILE A 53 4.48 0.84 -8.97
C ILE A 53 5.15 0.70 -10.33
N ILE A 54 4.72 -0.26 -11.04
CA ILE A 54 5.22 -0.49 -12.39
C ILE A 54 4.28 0.05 -13.42
#